data_a755bc7811c3c0cb0aa3639f502efaa9
#
_entry.id   a755bc7811c3c0cb0aa3639f502efaa9
#
_cell.length_a   1.000
_cell.length_b   1.000
_cell.length_c   1.000
_cell.angle_alpha   90.00
_cell.angle_beta   90.00
_cell.angle_gamma   90.00
#
_symmetry.space_group_name_H-M   'P 1'
#
loop_
_entity.id
_entity.type
_entity.pdbx_description
1 polymer ?
#
loop_
_entity_poly.entity_id
_entity_poly.type
_entity_poly.pdbx_seq_one_letter_code
_entity_poly.pdbx_strand_id
1 'polypeptide(L)'
;YLPGGDKNKMMNSNTKMTAQELEQMIAQMEKIFTVVRILDKDLLHKMDVRNGELRSEDCKCYSFWEKGKNCENCVAQRALAMKGQCTKLEFIGLKMYQVIAKYLEVDGVPCVVEMISCLDDETLLDAEGREALVKKFAHYRRELYADALTGSYNRRYFEDQLKEQRMDAGIAMIDLDDLKTHNDIYGHVAGDKVLVTVSTAIISCVRKTDRLVRY
;
A
#
# COMPACT_ATOMS: atom_id res chain seq x y z
N TYR A 1 -11.95 -19.38 22.73
CA TYR A 1 -13.06 -18.67 23.43
C TYR A 1 -12.45 -17.83 24.53
N LEU A 2 -12.28 -16.52 24.30
CA LEU A 2 -11.96 -15.56 25.35
C LEU A 2 -13.29 -15.09 25.95
N PRO A 3 -13.47 -15.07 27.28
CA PRO A 3 -14.69 -14.65 27.91
C PRO A 3 -14.93 -13.16 27.63
N GLY A 4 -16.20 -12.78 27.40
CA GLY A 4 -16.64 -11.45 27.06
C GLY A 4 -16.35 -10.43 28.18
N GLY A 5 -15.13 -9.92 28.18
CA GLY A 5 -14.74 -8.76 28.93
C GLY A 5 -15.10 -7.48 28.15
N ASP A 6 -15.64 -6.55 28.89
CA ASP A 6 -16.14 -5.25 28.45
C ASP A 6 -15.16 -4.58 27.44
N LYS A 7 -15.52 -4.58 26.15
CA LYS A 7 -14.70 -4.01 25.06
C LYS A 7 -14.34 -2.54 25.26
N ASN A 8 -15.08 -1.84 26.09
CA ASN A 8 -14.84 -0.43 26.42
C ASN A 8 -13.73 -0.21 27.47
N LYS A 9 -13.36 -1.23 28.24
CA LYS A 9 -12.34 -1.10 29.29
C LYS A 9 -10.90 -1.31 28.79
N MET A 10 -10.72 -1.91 27.62
CA MET A 10 -9.39 -2.08 26.98
C MET A 10 -8.93 -0.87 26.14
N MET A 11 -9.78 0.14 25.94
CA MET A 11 -9.45 1.29 25.07
C MET A 11 -8.89 2.51 25.83
N ASN A 12 -8.82 2.49 27.16
CA ASN A 12 -8.22 3.57 27.95
C ASN A 12 -6.76 3.30 28.32
N SER A 13 -5.93 2.97 27.35
CA SER A 13 -4.48 3.15 27.50
C SER A 13 -4.21 4.65 27.49
N ASN A 14 -3.42 5.13 28.45
CA ASN A 14 -3.01 6.52 28.59
C ASN A 14 -2.50 7.05 27.24
N THR A 15 -3.31 7.89 26.58
CA THR A 15 -2.98 8.45 25.26
C THR A 15 -2.26 9.80 25.40
N LYS A 16 -2.13 10.32 26.62
CA LYS A 16 -1.47 11.59 26.93
C LYS A 16 -0.11 11.34 27.52
N MET A 17 0.88 12.02 26.99
CA MET A 17 2.26 11.95 27.46
C MET A 17 3.02 13.24 27.13
N THR A 18 4.17 13.42 27.74
CA THR A 18 5.12 14.48 27.39
C THR A 18 5.99 14.08 26.21
N ALA A 19 6.61 15.06 25.53
CA ALA A 19 7.56 14.79 24.45
C ALA A 19 8.77 13.97 24.95
N GLN A 20 9.20 14.16 26.19
CA GLN A 20 10.30 13.38 26.78
C GLN A 20 9.92 11.90 26.97
N GLU A 21 8.70 11.62 27.42
CA GLU A 21 8.20 10.24 27.54
C GLU A 21 8.05 9.60 26.16
N LEU A 22 7.59 10.35 25.14
CA LEU A 22 7.51 9.88 23.78
C LEU A 22 8.90 9.53 23.22
N GLU A 23 9.91 10.38 23.43
CA GLU A 23 11.29 10.15 22.99
C GLU A 23 11.83 8.84 23.56
N GLN A 24 11.63 8.60 24.87
CA GLN A 24 12.04 7.36 25.51
C GLN A 24 11.27 6.14 24.96
N MET A 25 9.98 6.28 24.72
CA MET A 25 9.14 5.23 24.14
C MET A 25 9.59 4.87 22.72
N ILE A 26 9.87 5.86 21.87
CA ILE A 26 10.37 5.63 20.52
C ILE A 26 11.70 4.88 20.52
N ALA A 27 12.64 5.31 21.36
CA ALA A 27 13.95 4.64 21.49
C ALA A 27 13.83 3.16 21.90
N GLN A 28 12.77 2.77 22.62
CA GLN A 28 12.50 1.36 22.92
C GLN A 28 11.83 0.65 21.73
N MET A 29 10.89 1.31 21.06
CA MET A 29 10.17 0.74 19.90
C MET A 29 11.09 0.51 18.71
N GLU A 30 12.06 1.38 18.46
CA GLU A 30 13.06 1.24 17.38
C GLU A 30 13.95 -0.01 17.53
N LYS A 31 14.01 -0.60 18.73
CA LYS A 31 14.69 -1.89 18.94
C LYS A 31 13.85 -3.09 18.50
N ILE A 32 12.55 -2.91 18.31
CA ILE A 32 11.58 -3.99 18.05
C ILE A 32 11.00 -3.88 16.64
N PHE A 33 10.68 -2.65 16.21
CA PHE A 33 10.04 -2.39 14.92
C PHE A 33 11.09 -1.97 13.88
N THR A 34 10.87 -2.34 12.63
CA THR A 34 11.74 -1.97 11.52
C THR A 34 11.82 -0.46 11.33
N VAL A 35 10.69 0.23 11.52
CA VAL A 35 10.60 1.69 11.45
C VAL A 35 9.57 2.17 12.48
N VAL A 36 9.91 3.24 13.20
CA VAL A 36 8.98 4.00 14.03
C VAL A 36 8.98 5.43 13.54
N ARG A 37 7.81 6.03 13.38
CA ARG A 37 7.68 7.40 12.92
C ARG A 37 6.49 8.10 13.56
N ILE A 38 6.61 9.42 13.74
CA ILE A 38 5.56 10.27 14.24
C ILE A 38 4.98 11.05 13.07
N LEU A 39 3.66 11.17 13.00
CA LEU A 39 2.94 11.97 12.03
C LEU A 39 2.17 13.08 12.74
N ASP A 40 2.15 14.28 12.14
CA ASP A 40 1.39 15.40 12.62
C ASP A 40 -0.14 15.17 12.56
N LYS A 41 -0.89 16.05 13.15
CA LYS A 41 -2.38 15.99 13.15
C LYS A 41 -2.99 16.05 11.75
N ASP A 42 -2.30 16.67 10.80
CA ASP A 42 -2.76 16.83 9.42
C ASP A 42 -2.32 15.64 8.55
N LEU A 43 -1.49 14.74 9.12
CA LEU A 43 -0.94 13.53 8.48
C LEU A 43 -0.17 13.83 7.17
N LEU A 44 0.33 15.05 7.07
CA LEU A 44 1.09 15.49 5.90
C LEU A 44 2.58 15.41 6.14
N HIS A 45 3.04 15.65 7.36
CA HIS A 45 4.44 15.72 7.67
C HIS A 45 4.84 14.68 8.72
N LYS A 46 6.05 14.17 8.56
CA LYS A 46 6.72 13.43 9.63
C LYS A 46 7.14 14.43 10.71
N MET A 47 7.07 13.99 11.94
CA MET A 47 7.59 14.71 13.09
C MET A 47 8.79 13.98 13.66
N ASP A 48 9.69 14.72 14.28
CA ASP A 48 10.79 14.20 15.07
C ASP A 48 10.67 14.66 16.52
N VAL A 49 11.19 13.88 17.45
CA VAL A 49 11.26 14.23 18.85
C VAL A 49 12.72 14.18 19.31
N ARG A 50 13.25 15.34 19.73
CA ARG A 50 14.63 15.45 20.22
C ARG A 50 14.69 16.40 21.39
N ASN A 51 15.42 16.01 22.42
CA ASN A 51 15.59 16.79 23.65
C ASN A 51 14.25 17.17 24.30
N GLY A 52 13.26 16.30 24.22
CA GLY A 52 11.93 16.56 24.78
C GLY A 52 11.08 17.57 23.98
N GLU A 53 11.42 17.86 22.73
CA GLU A 53 10.65 18.77 21.87
C GLU A 53 10.20 18.06 20.59
N LEU A 54 8.91 18.26 20.21
CA LEU A 54 8.37 17.84 18.93
C LEU A 54 8.67 18.88 17.85
N ARG A 55 9.21 18.43 16.72
CA ARG A 55 9.52 19.25 15.57
C ARG A 55 8.96 18.64 14.29
N SER A 56 8.39 19.46 13.42
CA SER A 56 7.94 19.00 12.10
C SER A 56 9.14 18.89 11.16
N GLU A 57 9.21 17.77 10.41
CA GLU A 57 10.17 17.58 9.32
C GLU A 57 9.50 17.89 7.98
N ASP A 58 10.27 18.44 7.03
CA ASP A 58 9.79 18.65 5.65
C ASP A 58 9.82 17.34 4.84
N CYS A 59 9.18 16.32 5.37
CA CYS A 59 9.07 15.00 4.77
C CYS A 59 7.62 14.56 4.75
N LYS A 60 7.09 14.32 3.56
CA LYS A 60 5.70 13.88 3.41
C LYS A 60 5.52 12.44 3.89
N CYS A 61 4.43 12.20 4.62
CA CYS A 61 4.14 10.88 5.19
C CYS A 61 4.08 9.76 4.12
N TYR A 62 3.54 10.05 2.95
CA TYR A 62 3.38 9.09 1.87
C TYR A 62 4.67 8.80 1.08
N SER A 63 5.70 9.65 1.17
CA SER A 63 6.97 9.41 0.48
C SER A 63 7.68 8.14 0.97
N PHE A 64 7.47 7.77 2.23
CA PHE A 64 7.97 6.51 2.77
C PHE A 64 7.41 5.27 2.04
N TRP A 65 6.19 5.37 1.53
CA TRP A 65 5.51 4.29 0.81
C TRP A 65 5.74 4.33 -0.70
N GLU A 66 6.68 5.17 -1.17
CA GLU A 66 6.94 5.39 -2.60
C GLU A 66 5.69 5.81 -3.38
N LYS A 67 4.75 6.47 -2.69
CA LYS A 67 3.49 6.95 -3.27
C LYS A 67 3.58 8.45 -3.55
N GLY A 68 3.01 8.87 -4.69
CA GLY A 68 2.97 10.30 -5.07
C GLY A 68 1.89 11.10 -4.34
N LYS A 69 0.97 10.43 -3.63
CA LYS A 69 -0.20 11.02 -2.94
C LYS A 69 -0.51 10.31 -1.64
N ASN A 70 -1.39 10.90 -0.85
CA ASN A 70 -1.92 10.30 0.39
C ASN A 70 -2.55 8.92 0.13
N CYS A 71 -2.36 8.02 1.09
CA CYS A 71 -2.93 6.68 1.01
C CYS A 71 -4.46 6.72 1.07
N GLU A 72 -5.16 6.08 0.14
CA GLU A 72 -6.62 5.97 0.16
C GLU A 72 -7.14 5.24 1.41
N ASN A 73 -6.40 4.23 1.88
CA ASN A 73 -6.68 3.51 3.12
C ASN A 73 -5.65 3.87 4.20
N CYS A 74 -5.63 5.14 4.62
CA CYS A 74 -4.68 5.64 5.60
C CYS A 74 -5.01 5.13 7.01
N VAL A 75 -4.14 4.29 7.57
CA VAL A 75 -4.31 3.75 8.92
C VAL A 75 -4.12 4.83 9.99
N ALA A 76 -3.24 5.80 9.75
CA ALA A 76 -3.01 6.93 10.65
C ALA A 76 -4.24 7.84 10.74
N GLN A 77 -4.90 8.12 9.61
CA GLN A 77 -6.14 8.90 9.58
C GLN A 77 -7.25 8.22 10.39
N ARG A 78 -7.35 6.89 10.28
CA ARG A 78 -8.33 6.13 11.07
C ARG A 78 -7.99 6.15 12.56
N ALA A 79 -6.71 6.00 12.92
CA ALA A 79 -6.27 6.07 14.32
C ALA A 79 -6.53 7.45 14.93
N LEU A 80 -6.30 8.54 14.17
CA LEU A 80 -6.58 9.91 14.57
C LEU A 80 -8.09 10.14 14.79
N ALA A 81 -8.91 9.72 13.82
CA ALA A 81 -10.37 9.89 13.90
C ALA A 81 -10.99 9.12 15.07
N MET A 82 -10.50 7.90 15.34
CA MET A 82 -11.00 7.05 16.43
C MET A 82 -10.35 7.37 17.79
N LYS A 83 -9.33 8.23 17.83
CA LYS A 83 -8.46 8.47 19.00
C LYS A 83 -7.97 7.16 19.63
N GLY A 84 -7.57 6.21 18.78
CA GLY A 84 -7.29 4.85 19.17
C GLY A 84 -6.11 4.24 18.42
N GLN A 85 -6.14 2.93 18.30
CA GLN A 85 -5.15 2.15 17.56
C GLN A 85 -5.81 1.47 16.37
N CYS A 86 -5.14 1.53 15.23
CA CYS A 86 -5.53 0.83 14.02
C CYS A 86 -4.33 0.07 13.44
N THR A 87 -4.61 -1.01 12.74
CA THR A 87 -3.59 -1.82 12.08
C THR A 87 -3.98 -2.07 10.64
N LYS A 88 -3.01 -2.09 9.74
CA LYS A 88 -3.17 -2.55 8.37
C LYS A 88 -1.97 -3.37 7.90
N LEU A 89 -2.16 -4.12 6.83
CA LEU A 89 -1.07 -4.67 6.03
C LEU A 89 -0.87 -3.77 4.80
N GLU A 90 0.38 -3.47 4.47
CA GLU A 90 0.76 -2.67 3.31
C GLU A 90 1.82 -3.42 2.50
N PHE A 91 1.85 -3.19 1.18
CA PHE A 91 2.80 -3.83 0.28
C PHE A 91 3.65 -2.79 -0.42
N ILE A 92 4.98 -3.00 -0.40
CA ILE A 92 5.93 -2.28 -1.24
C ILE A 92 6.64 -3.33 -2.09
N GLY A 93 6.38 -3.33 -3.39
CA GLY A 93 6.87 -4.40 -4.26
C GLY A 93 6.36 -5.77 -3.84
N LEU A 94 7.27 -6.67 -3.51
CA LEU A 94 6.97 -8.02 -3.02
C LEU A 94 7.00 -8.14 -1.50
N LYS A 95 7.37 -7.08 -0.80
CA LYS A 95 7.49 -7.07 0.67
C LYS A 95 6.17 -6.68 1.31
N MET A 96 5.83 -7.38 2.38
CA MET A 96 4.64 -7.12 3.18
C MET A 96 5.05 -6.46 4.50
N TYR A 97 4.33 -5.42 4.88
CA TYR A 97 4.56 -4.68 6.11
C TYR A 97 3.30 -4.67 6.96
N GLN A 98 3.46 -4.96 8.24
CA GLN A 98 2.45 -4.65 9.24
C GLN A 98 2.66 -3.22 9.70
N VAL A 99 1.60 -2.42 9.67
CA VAL A 99 1.60 -1.04 10.13
C VAL A 99 0.61 -0.90 11.26
N ILE A 100 1.10 -0.55 12.43
CA ILE A 100 0.29 -0.25 13.61
C ILE A 100 0.35 1.26 13.80
N ALA A 101 -0.80 1.94 13.77
CA ALA A 101 -0.93 3.37 14.01
C ALA A 101 -1.64 3.61 15.34
N LYS A 102 -1.05 4.40 16.22
CA LYS A 102 -1.59 4.74 17.55
C LYS A 102 -1.72 6.25 17.69
N TYR A 103 -2.93 6.72 18.04
CA TYR A 103 -3.16 8.09 18.43
C TYR A 103 -2.51 8.40 19.78
N LEU A 104 -1.83 9.53 19.85
CA LEU A 104 -1.28 10.09 21.09
C LEU A 104 -1.56 11.61 21.13
N GLU A 105 -1.60 12.15 22.35
CA GLU A 105 -1.61 13.58 22.62
C GLU A 105 -0.32 13.90 23.41
N VAL A 106 0.61 14.57 22.76
CA VAL A 106 1.94 14.85 23.30
C VAL A 106 2.04 16.33 23.60
N ASP A 107 2.18 16.68 24.88
CA ASP A 107 2.14 18.08 25.38
C ASP A 107 0.91 18.87 24.84
N GLY A 108 -0.24 18.17 24.74
CA GLY A 108 -1.49 18.74 24.21
C GLY A 108 -1.57 18.77 22.68
N VAL A 109 -0.56 18.31 21.95
CA VAL A 109 -0.54 18.25 20.49
C VAL A 109 -0.97 16.86 20.02
N PRO A 110 -2.06 16.74 19.22
CA PRO A 110 -2.46 15.47 18.62
C PRO A 110 -1.43 14.99 17.61
N CYS A 111 -1.03 13.74 17.70
CA CYS A 111 -0.17 13.09 16.73
C CYS A 111 -0.51 11.59 16.59
N VAL A 112 0.10 10.94 15.62
CA VAL A 112 0.01 9.50 15.43
C VAL A 112 1.41 8.90 15.36
N VAL A 113 1.66 7.89 16.17
CA VAL A 113 2.87 7.08 16.06
C VAL A 113 2.55 5.86 15.20
N GLU A 114 3.32 5.66 14.14
CA GLU A 114 3.29 4.45 13.32
C GLU A 114 4.49 3.56 13.62
N MET A 115 4.21 2.32 13.94
CA MET A 115 5.16 1.24 14.13
C MET A 115 5.03 0.29 12.95
N ILE A 116 6.13 0.05 12.24
CA ILE A 116 6.15 -0.69 10.99
C ILE A 116 7.11 -1.87 11.13
N SER A 117 6.63 -3.07 10.85
CA SER A 117 7.43 -4.28 10.79
C SER A 117 7.36 -4.89 9.40
N CYS A 118 8.51 -5.28 8.85
CA CYS A 118 8.55 -6.13 7.66
C CYS A 118 8.14 -7.55 8.07
N LEU A 119 7.16 -8.11 7.36
CA LEU A 119 6.67 -9.48 7.60
C LEU A 119 7.38 -10.52 6.69
N ASP A 120 8.45 -10.12 6.02
CA ASP A 120 9.27 -11.03 5.22
C ASP A 120 10.17 -11.93 6.10
N ASP A 121 10.23 -11.65 7.40
CA ASP A 121 10.96 -12.46 8.34
C ASP A 121 10.21 -13.77 8.61
N GLU A 122 10.91 -14.89 8.48
CA GLU A 122 10.36 -16.26 8.63
C GLU A 122 9.79 -16.53 10.03
N THR A 123 10.04 -15.63 10.97
CA THR A 123 9.62 -15.77 12.37
C THR A 123 8.12 -15.49 12.63
N LEU A 124 7.40 -14.86 11.70
CA LEU A 124 6.03 -14.39 11.93
C LEU A 124 4.94 -15.22 11.27
N LEU A 125 5.29 -16.02 10.28
CA LEU A 125 4.38 -16.96 9.63
C LEU A 125 5.14 -18.25 9.40
N ASP A 126 4.49 -19.40 9.62
CA ASP A 126 5.07 -20.64 9.13
C ASP A 126 5.23 -20.59 7.59
N ALA A 127 6.14 -21.40 7.07
CA ALA A 127 6.47 -21.38 5.65
C ALA A 127 5.23 -21.61 4.76
N GLU A 128 4.29 -22.43 5.20
CA GLU A 128 3.04 -22.73 4.49
C GLU A 128 2.06 -21.57 4.52
N GLY A 129 1.89 -20.91 5.66
CA GLY A 129 1.01 -19.75 5.82
C GLY A 129 1.51 -18.54 5.02
N ARG A 130 2.83 -18.30 4.99
CA ARG A 130 3.47 -17.27 4.19
C ARG A 130 3.23 -17.50 2.69
N GLU A 131 3.50 -18.70 2.21
CA GLU A 131 3.32 -19.04 0.80
C GLU A 131 1.85 -18.95 0.38
N ALA A 132 0.93 -19.44 1.21
CA ALA A 132 -0.50 -19.34 0.98
C ALA A 132 -0.98 -17.88 0.91
N LEU A 133 -0.47 -17.03 1.81
CA LEU A 133 -0.81 -15.61 1.84
C LEU A 133 -0.28 -14.88 0.60
N VAL A 134 0.97 -15.11 0.23
CA VAL A 134 1.58 -14.54 -1.00
C VAL A 134 0.81 -14.97 -2.24
N LYS A 135 0.46 -16.26 -2.36
CA LYS A 135 -0.34 -16.79 -3.47
C LYS A 135 -1.73 -16.14 -3.53
N LYS A 136 -2.38 -15.99 -2.37
CA LYS A 136 -3.69 -15.36 -2.27
C LYS A 136 -3.68 -13.90 -2.70
N PHE A 137 -2.66 -13.13 -2.27
CA PHE A 137 -2.51 -11.74 -2.71
C PHE A 137 -2.12 -11.61 -4.18
N ALA A 138 -1.26 -12.49 -4.69
CA ALA A 138 -0.94 -12.53 -6.12
C ALA A 138 -2.19 -12.83 -6.95
N HIS A 139 -3.05 -13.72 -6.47
CA HIS A 139 -4.33 -14.03 -7.10
C HIS A 139 -5.26 -12.81 -7.12
N TYR A 140 -5.49 -12.16 -5.98
CA TYR A 140 -6.31 -10.95 -5.91
C TYR A 140 -5.79 -9.80 -6.78
N ARG A 141 -4.48 -9.58 -6.82
CA ARG A 141 -3.90 -8.58 -7.73
C ARG A 141 -4.14 -8.93 -9.19
N ARG A 142 -4.05 -10.20 -9.56
CA ARG A 142 -4.33 -10.64 -10.92
C ARG A 142 -5.81 -10.40 -11.26
N GLU A 143 -6.73 -10.82 -10.43
CA GLU A 143 -8.16 -10.58 -10.66
C GLU A 143 -8.50 -9.09 -10.74
N LEU A 144 -7.87 -8.25 -9.92
CA LEU A 144 -8.14 -6.82 -9.89
C LEU A 144 -7.60 -6.09 -11.12
N TYR A 145 -6.43 -6.49 -11.63
CA TYR A 145 -5.66 -5.74 -12.61
C TYR A 145 -5.41 -6.44 -13.94
N ALA A 146 -5.77 -7.71 -14.09
CA ALA A 146 -5.66 -8.36 -15.39
C ALA A 146 -6.89 -8.08 -16.26
N ASP A 147 -6.66 -7.95 -17.55
CA ASP A 147 -7.69 -8.03 -18.56
C ASP A 147 -8.10 -9.49 -18.79
N ALA A 148 -9.39 -9.78 -18.65
CA ALA A 148 -9.90 -11.14 -18.66
C ALA A 148 -9.70 -11.87 -20.01
N LEU A 149 -9.59 -11.12 -21.11
CA LEU A 149 -9.42 -11.69 -22.45
C LEU A 149 -7.94 -11.93 -22.77
N THR A 150 -7.13 -10.92 -22.59
CA THR A 150 -5.74 -10.92 -23.09
C THR A 150 -4.71 -11.30 -22.03
N GLY A 151 -5.05 -11.27 -20.75
CA GLY A 151 -4.14 -11.47 -19.64
C GLY A 151 -3.13 -10.33 -19.42
N SER A 152 -3.16 -9.28 -20.27
CA SER A 152 -2.44 -8.03 -20.03
C SER A 152 -3.03 -7.27 -18.83
N TYR A 153 -2.42 -6.15 -18.43
CA TYR A 153 -3.06 -5.31 -17.43
C TYR A 153 -4.31 -4.64 -18.03
N ASN A 154 -5.33 -4.41 -17.19
CA ASN A 154 -6.53 -3.70 -17.56
C ASN A 154 -6.40 -2.19 -17.36
N ARG A 155 -7.37 -1.40 -17.83
CA ARG A 155 -7.44 0.06 -17.66
C ARG A 155 -7.31 0.48 -16.19
N ARG A 156 -7.91 -0.27 -15.26
CA ARG A 156 -7.84 0.03 -13.82
C ARG A 156 -6.41 0.02 -13.30
N TYR A 157 -5.57 -0.90 -13.76
CA TYR A 157 -4.14 -0.90 -13.42
C TYR A 157 -3.45 0.40 -13.83
N PHE A 158 -3.75 0.92 -15.03
CA PHE A 158 -3.21 2.19 -15.47
C PHE A 158 -3.64 3.34 -14.57
N GLU A 159 -4.94 3.46 -14.29
CA GLU A 159 -5.50 4.54 -13.46
C GLU A 159 -4.96 4.51 -12.01
N ASP A 160 -4.89 3.31 -11.41
CA ASP A 160 -4.53 3.15 -9.99
C ASP A 160 -3.01 3.14 -9.76
N GLN A 161 -2.21 2.62 -10.72
CA GLN A 161 -0.82 2.29 -10.50
C GLN A 161 0.17 3.11 -11.35
N LEU A 162 -0.22 3.57 -12.53
CA LEU A 162 0.71 4.22 -13.46
C LEU A 162 0.46 5.70 -13.65
N LYS A 163 -0.79 6.13 -13.70
CA LYS A 163 -1.20 7.48 -14.12
C LYS A 163 -0.53 8.62 -13.34
N GLU A 164 -0.29 8.41 -12.06
CA GLU A 164 0.28 9.43 -11.18
C GLU A 164 1.76 9.17 -10.83
N GLN A 165 2.33 8.08 -11.33
CA GLN A 165 3.75 7.80 -11.10
C GLN A 165 4.62 8.67 -12.00
N ARG A 166 5.60 9.34 -11.40
CA ARG A 166 6.68 9.97 -12.16
C ARG A 166 7.69 8.89 -12.52
N MET A 167 7.72 8.52 -13.78
CA MET A 167 8.64 7.51 -14.31
C MET A 167 9.41 8.11 -15.48
N ASP A 168 10.69 7.78 -15.57
CA ASP A 168 11.46 7.96 -16.78
C ASP A 168 11.23 6.74 -17.68
N ALA A 169 10.19 6.81 -18.50
CA ALA A 169 9.75 5.69 -19.34
C ALA A 169 9.18 6.19 -20.68
N GLY A 170 9.39 5.39 -21.73
CA GLY A 170 8.71 5.55 -23.00
C GLY A 170 7.26 5.03 -22.92
N ILE A 171 6.34 5.69 -23.61
CA ILE A 171 4.96 5.26 -23.76
C ILE A 171 4.69 5.02 -25.23
N ALA A 172 4.14 3.85 -25.57
CA ALA A 172 3.61 3.52 -26.90
C ALA A 172 2.12 3.29 -26.79
N MET A 173 1.36 3.86 -27.72
CA MET A 173 -0.05 3.58 -27.90
C MET A 173 -0.20 2.76 -29.17
N ILE A 174 -0.87 1.62 -29.08
CA ILE A 174 -1.04 0.66 -30.18
C ILE A 174 -2.53 0.46 -30.40
N ASP A 175 -2.96 0.57 -31.64
CA ASP A 175 -4.33 0.28 -32.07
C ASP A 175 -4.34 -0.74 -33.19
N LEU A 176 -5.43 -1.47 -33.32
CA LEU A 176 -5.62 -2.48 -34.36
C LEU A 176 -6.51 -1.92 -35.46
N ASP A 177 -5.91 -1.74 -36.64
CA ASP A 177 -6.64 -1.29 -37.81
C ASP A 177 -7.73 -2.30 -38.19
N ASP A 178 -8.86 -1.80 -38.59
CA ASP A 178 -10.02 -2.56 -39.13
C ASP A 178 -10.55 -3.70 -38.23
N LEU A 179 -10.27 -3.70 -36.92
CA LEU A 179 -10.77 -4.73 -36.00
C LEU A 179 -12.30 -4.85 -36.04
N LYS A 180 -13.01 -3.72 -36.21
CA LYS A 180 -14.47 -3.71 -36.35
C LYS A 180 -14.90 -4.44 -37.59
N THR A 181 -14.32 -4.12 -38.74
CA THR A 181 -14.59 -4.80 -40.03
C THR A 181 -14.31 -6.29 -39.94
N HIS A 182 -13.23 -6.67 -39.31
CA HIS A 182 -12.88 -8.06 -39.08
C HIS A 182 -13.94 -8.78 -38.21
N ASN A 183 -14.44 -8.14 -37.15
CA ASN A 183 -15.53 -8.66 -36.33
C ASN A 183 -16.84 -8.82 -37.09
N ASP A 184 -17.15 -7.86 -37.94
CA ASP A 184 -18.39 -7.88 -38.76
C ASP A 184 -18.36 -9.02 -39.77
N ILE A 185 -17.19 -9.40 -40.31
CA ILE A 185 -17.02 -10.47 -41.29
C ILE A 185 -16.89 -11.86 -40.60
N TYR A 186 -16.08 -11.97 -39.55
CA TYR A 186 -15.67 -13.25 -38.98
C TYR A 186 -16.25 -13.52 -37.58
N GLY A 187 -16.99 -12.56 -37.03
CA GLY A 187 -17.60 -12.63 -35.71
C GLY A 187 -16.64 -12.22 -34.59
N HIS A 188 -17.21 -11.87 -33.43
CA HIS A 188 -16.46 -11.37 -32.25
C HIS A 188 -15.45 -12.37 -31.71
N VAL A 189 -15.72 -13.68 -31.81
CA VAL A 189 -14.75 -14.72 -31.37
C VAL A 189 -13.46 -14.68 -32.18
N ALA A 190 -13.54 -14.33 -33.48
CA ALA A 190 -12.36 -14.15 -34.31
C ALA A 190 -11.57 -12.90 -33.91
N GLY A 191 -12.24 -11.78 -33.63
CA GLY A 191 -11.60 -10.57 -33.13
C GLY A 191 -10.96 -10.76 -31.76
N ASP A 192 -11.60 -11.49 -30.85
CA ASP A 192 -11.03 -11.85 -29.56
C ASP A 192 -9.71 -12.62 -29.72
N LYS A 193 -9.64 -13.55 -30.67
CA LYS A 193 -8.40 -14.27 -30.99
C LYS A 193 -7.30 -13.33 -31.51
N VAL A 194 -7.67 -12.35 -32.34
CA VAL A 194 -6.71 -11.34 -32.83
C VAL A 194 -6.14 -10.55 -31.63
N LEU A 195 -7.00 -10.06 -30.75
CA LEU A 195 -6.58 -9.32 -29.55
C LEU A 195 -5.64 -10.14 -28.67
N VAL A 196 -5.97 -11.39 -28.41
CA VAL A 196 -5.10 -12.31 -27.62
C VAL A 196 -3.77 -12.54 -28.31
N THR A 197 -3.79 -12.79 -29.62
CA THR A 197 -2.57 -13.05 -30.42
C THR A 197 -1.63 -11.85 -30.41
N VAL A 198 -2.16 -10.66 -30.67
CA VAL A 198 -1.37 -9.42 -30.67
C VAL A 198 -0.83 -9.12 -29.28
N SER A 199 -1.63 -9.24 -28.24
CA SER A 199 -1.17 -9.03 -26.86
C SER A 199 -0.07 -9.99 -26.47
N THR A 200 -0.19 -11.26 -26.83
CA THR A 200 0.84 -12.30 -26.58
C THR A 200 2.13 -11.97 -27.34
N ALA A 201 2.02 -11.56 -28.61
CA ALA A 201 3.18 -11.17 -29.40
C ALA A 201 3.92 -9.97 -28.79
N ILE A 202 3.19 -8.92 -28.38
CA ILE A 202 3.78 -7.75 -27.74
C ILE A 202 4.49 -8.16 -26.44
N ILE A 203 3.83 -8.93 -25.58
CA ILE A 203 4.40 -9.38 -24.30
C ILE A 203 5.69 -10.17 -24.51
N SER A 204 5.77 -10.97 -25.57
CA SER A 204 6.98 -11.75 -25.89
C SER A 204 8.16 -10.89 -26.37
N CYS A 205 7.91 -9.69 -26.88
CA CYS A 205 8.90 -8.78 -27.42
C CYS A 205 9.39 -7.70 -26.43
N VAL A 206 8.66 -7.47 -25.35
CA VAL A 206 8.99 -6.45 -24.35
C VAL A 206 9.71 -7.05 -23.14
N ARG A 207 10.33 -6.21 -22.32
CA ARG A 207 11.05 -6.63 -21.12
C ARG A 207 10.06 -7.02 -20.02
N LYS A 208 10.50 -7.83 -19.05
CA LYS A 208 9.69 -8.17 -17.86
C LYS A 208 9.31 -6.95 -17.00
N THR A 209 10.06 -5.86 -17.12
CA THR A 209 9.78 -4.58 -16.46
C THR A 209 8.74 -3.73 -17.18
N ASP A 210 8.54 -3.98 -18.48
CA ASP A 210 7.58 -3.22 -19.28
C ASP A 210 6.13 -3.68 -18.97
N ARG A 211 5.17 -2.83 -19.23
CA ARG A 211 3.76 -3.08 -18.89
C ARG A 211 2.89 -2.90 -20.12
N LEU A 212 2.25 -3.98 -20.55
CA LEU A 212 1.18 -3.91 -21.54
C LEU A 212 -0.15 -3.70 -20.82
N VAL A 213 -0.86 -2.64 -21.19
CA VAL A 213 -2.17 -2.31 -20.63
C VAL A 213 -3.19 -2.27 -21.76
N ARG A 214 -4.29 -2.98 -21.59
CA ARG A 214 -5.47 -2.84 -22.44
C ARG A 214 -6.33 -1.72 -21.88
N TYR A 215 -6.46 -0.65 -22.64
CA TYR A 215 -7.12 0.58 -22.21
C TYR A 215 -8.59 0.66 -22.66
#